data_0ea1d2be0a8818588e75237296de669c
#
_entry.id   0ea1d2be0a8818588e75237296de669c
#
_cell.length_a   1.000
_cell.length_b   1.000
_cell.length_c   1.000
_cell.angle_alpha   90.00
_cell.angle_beta   90.00
_cell.angle_gamma   90.00
#
_symmetry.space_group_name_H-M   'P 1'
#
loop_
_entity.id
_entity.type
_entity.pdbx_description
1 polymer ?
#
loop_
_entity_poly.entity_id
_entity_poly.type
_entity_poly.pdbx_seq_one_letter_code
_entity_poly.pdbx_strand_id
1 'polypeptide(L)'
;MIFQGITEDRKLVTLAEKVYNNAKLDVPLAPSDTAVKFVAFLEQCRKDWGFAKDIYIDNADQATITELRKYKRLKGCLYNFWDAYKQLGIIDRINLQLGWIQQGCYLVVDTCAEHLSELDRYSWDDEKDKPEDRNDHTINANQYAWIPYRNLIGFEEAEKK
;
A
#
# COMPACT_ATOMS: atom_id res chain seq x y z
N MET A 1 -1.74 -1.86 -6.44
CA MET A 1 -2.60 -2.34 -5.34
C MET A 1 -1.76 -3.22 -4.44
N ILE A 2 -1.79 -2.95 -3.15
CA ILE A 2 -1.03 -3.69 -2.13
C ILE A 2 -2.01 -4.16 -1.05
N PHE A 3 -1.84 -5.38 -0.56
CA PHE A 3 -2.57 -5.92 0.58
C PHE A 3 -1.60 -6.27 1.70
N GLN A 4 -1.91 -5.80 2.92
CA GLN A 4 -1.03 -5.92 4.07
C GLN A 4 -1.78 -6.45 5.30
N GLY A 5 -1.02 -7.05 6.20
CA GLY A 5 -1.45 -7.41 7.53
C GLY A 5 -0.43 -7.01 8.59
N ILE A 6 -0.87 -6.92 9.83
CA ILE A 6 -0.02 -6.77 10.99
C ILE A 6 -0.20 -8.01 11.85
N THR A 7 0.90 -8.67 12.18
CA THR A 7 0.91 -9.88 12.99
C THR A 7 0.72 -9.54 14.49
N GLU A 8 0.39 -10.55 15.30
CA GLU A 8 0.27 -10.39 16.75
C GLU A 8 1.59 -9.94 17.41
N ASP A 9 2.73 -10.35 16.83
CA ASP A 9 4.07 -9.92 17.24
C ASP A 9 4.51 -8.60 16.56
N ARG A 10 3.52 -7.80 16.11
CA ARG A 10 3.69 -6.42 15.62
C ARG A 10 4.58 -6.27 14.36
N LYS A 11 4.63 -7.28 13.51
CA LYS A 11 5.31 -7.20 12.22
C LYS A 11 4.32 -6.80 11.12
N LEU A 12 4.72 -5.87 10.29
CA LEU A 12 4.04 -5.52 9.06
C LEU A 12 4.40 -6.53 7.97
N VAL A 13 3.41 -7.13 7.34
CA VAL A 13 3.63 -8.10 6.27
C VAL A 13 2.89 -7.64 5.01
N THR A 14 3.61 -7.45 3.91
CA THR A 14 3.02 -7.28 2.58
C THR A 14 2.69 -8.67 2.03
N LEU A 15 1.40 -8.96 1.86
CA LEU A 15 0.85 -10.31 1.61
C LEU A 15 0.50 -10.54 0.15
N ALA A 16 0.08 -9.49 -0.56
CA ALA A 16 -0.26 -9.59 -1.98
C ALA A 16 -0.11 -8.24 -2.67
N GLU A 17 0.17 -8.32 -3.97
CA GLU A 17 0.21 -7.17 -4.85
C GLU A 17 -0.53 -7.42 -6.16
N LYS A 18 -0.99 -6.34 -6.78
CA LYS A 18 -1.45 -6.35 -8.17
C LYS A 18 -1.09 -5.02 -8.82
N VAL A 19 -0.25 -5.09 -9.84
CA VAL A 19 0.22 -3.92 -10.59
C VAL A 19 -0.39 -3.93 -11.99
N TYR A 20 -0.96 -2.80 -12.40
CA TYR A 20 -1.40 -2.53 -13.76
C TYR A 20 -0.64 -1.33 -14.30
N ASN A 21 0.15 -1.53 -15.32
CA ASN A 21 0.83 -0.45 -16.00
C ASN A 21 0.09 -0.12 -17.29
N ASN A 22 -0.70 0.94 -17.29
CA ASN A 22 -1.50 1.36 -18.44
C ASN A 22 -0.66 1.62 -19.70
N ALA A 23 0.62 2.02 -19.55
CA ALA A 23 1.51 2.22 -20.68
C ALA A 23 1.93 0.91 -21.38
N LYS A 24 1.75 -0.23 -20.72
CA LYS A 24 2.08 -1.58 -21.24
C LYS A 24 0.82 -2.35 -21.67
N LEU A 25 -0.36 -1.78 -21.50
CA LEU A 25 -1.61 -2.41 -21.92
C LEU A 25 -1.99 -1.95 -23.33
N ASP A 26 -2.48 -2.87 -24.15
CA ASP A 26 -3.01 -2.54 -25.50
C ASP A 26 -4.17 -1.55 -25.40
N VAL A 27 -5.00 -1.67 -24.37
CA VAL A 27 -6.06 -0.73 -24.03
C VAL A 27 -5.89 -0.31 -22.58
N PRO A 28 -5.67 0.98 -22.29
CA PRO A 28 -5.57 1.48 -20.92
C PRO A 28 -6.86 1.22 -20.14
N LEU A 29 -6.73 0.87 -18.86
CA LEU A 29 -7.87 0.67 -17.98
C LEU A 29 -8.58 1.99 -17.72
N ALA A 30 -9.88 2.02 -17.97
CA ALA A 30 -10.73 3.10 -17.49
C ALA A 30 -10.88 3.04 -15.95
N PRO A 31 -11.21 4.16 -15.28
CA PRO A 31 -11.44 4.16 -13.83
C PRO A 31 -12.50 3.14 -13.37
N SER A 32 -13.55 2.92 -14.15
CA SER A 32 -14.57 1.90 -13.88
C SER A 32 -14.01 0.47 -13.92
N ASP A 33 -13.13 0.17 -14.89
CA ASP A 33 -12.49 -1.14 -15.01
C ASP A 33 -11.48 -1.34 -13.88
N THR A 34 -10.75 -0.30 -13.53
CA THR A 34 -9.85 -0.28 -12.37
C THR A 34 -10.61 -0.60 -11.09
N ALA A 35 -11.78 0.01 -10.87
CA ALA A 35 -12.61 -0.26 -9.70
C ALA A 35 -13.08 -1.72 -9.61
N VAL A 36 -13.52 -2.31 -10.72
CA VAL A 36 -13.91 -3.73 -10.78
C VAL A 36 -12.73 -4.65 -10.46
N LYS A 37 -11.56 -4.40 -11.09
CA LYS A 37 -10.34 -5.18 -10.85
C LYS A 37 -9.84 -5.02 -9.41
N PHE A 38 -9.98 -3.84 -8.83
CA PHE A 38 -9.61 -3.55 -7.45
C PHE A 38 -10.45 -4.37 -6.46
N VAL A 39 -11.78 -4.37 -6.63
CA VAL A 39 -12.66 -5.17 -5.77
C VAL A 39 -12.39 -6.67 -5.95
N ALA A 40 -12.15 -7.14 -7.19
CA ALA A 40 -11.78 -8.52 -7.44
C ALA A 40 -10.48 -8.92 -6.73
N PHE A 41 -9.47 -8.05 -6.71
CA PHE A 41 -8.24 -8.23 -5.96
C PHE A 41 -8.52 -8.34 -4.45
N LEU A 42 -9.33 -7.44 -3.89
CA LEU A 42 -9.70 -7.48 -2.46
C LEU A 42 -10.45 -8.77 -2.09
N GLU A 43 -11.36 -9.23 -2.94
CA GLU A 43 -12.09 -10.50 -2.71
C GLU A 43 -11.16 -11.73 -2.80
N GLN A 44 -10.13 -11.69 -3.65
CA GLN A 44 -9.12 -12.73 -3.67
C GLN A 44 -8.28 -12.69 -2.38
N CYS A 45 -7.77 -11.53 -1.99
CA CYS A 45 -7.01 -11.36 -0.74
C CYS A 45 -7.83 -11.79 0.48
N ARG A 46 -9.14 -11.51 0.49
CA ARG A 46 -10.04 -11.94 1.57
C ARG A 46 -10.09 -13.47 1.70
N LYS A 47 -10.06 -14.21 0.60
CA LYS A 47 -10.06 -15.68 0.62
C LYS A 47 -8.74 -16.24 1.12
N ASP A 48 -7.63 -15.61 0.72
CA ASP A 48 -6.29 -16.11 0.96
C ASP A 48 -5.75 -15.71 2.35
N TRP A 49 -6.07 -14.48 2.80
CA TRP A 49 -5.42 -13.84 3.94
C TRP A 49 -6.38 -13.29 5.00
N GLY A 50 -7.64 -13.13 4.65
CA GLY A 50 -8.64 -12.55 5.55
C GLY A 50 -9.14 -11.17 5.11
N PHE A 51 -10.02 -10.59 5.90
CA PHE A 51 -10.77 -9.40 5.55
C PHE A 51 -10.07 -8.11 5.98
N ALA A 52 -9.74 -7.24 5.03
CA ALA A 52 -9.33 -5.87 5.31
C ALA A 52 -10.51 -4.93 5.06
N LYS A 53 -10.99 -4.25 6.10
CA LYS A 53 -12.17 -3.37 6.03
C LYS A 53 -11.86 -2.03 5.37
N ASP A 54 -10.73 -1.44 5.70
CA ASP A 54 -10.37 -0.07 5.34
C ASP A 54 -9.30 -0.07 4.24
N ILE A 55 -9.61 0.63 3.16
CA ILE A 55 -8.81 0.68 1.94
C ILE A 55 -8.43 2.13 1.68
N TYR A 56 -7.14 2.39 1.57
CA TYR A 56 -6.58 3.72 1.36
C TYR A 56 -6.12 3.89 -0.07
N ILE A 57 -6.55 4.97 -0.72
CA ILE A 57 -6.32 5.23 -2.14
C ILE A 57 -5.68 6.61 -2.27
N ASP A 58 -4.71 6.74 -3.16
CA ASP A 58 -4.12 8.03 -3.44
C ASP A 58 -5.19 9.04 -3.85
N ASN A 59 -5.27 10.15 -3.13
CA ASN A 59 -6.24 11.21 -3.37
C ASN A 59 -6.03 11.94 -4.71
N ALA A 60 -4.90 11.73 -5.40
CA ALA A 60 -4.71 12.20 -6.78
C ALA A 60 -5.58 11.42 -7.78
N ASP A 61 -5.99 10.18 -7.46
CA ASP A 61 -6.85 9.35 -8.32
C ASP A 61 -8.34 9.45 -7.94
N GLN A 62 -8.89 10.66 -8.00
CA GLN A 62 -10.30 10.92 -7.68
C GLN A 62 -11.28 10.19 -8.59
N ALA A 63 -10.88 9.87 -9.82
CA ALA A 63 -11.71 9.13 -10.75
C ALA A 63 -11.95 7.69 -10.27
N THR A 64 -10.90 6.98 -9.90
CA THR A 64 -11.01 5.62 -9.33
C THR A 64 -11.74 5.62 -7.99
N ILE A 65 -11.48 6.59 -7.10
CA ILE A 65 -12.18 6.73 -5.83
C ILE A 65 -13.68 6.89 -6.05
N THR A 66 -14.08 7.73 -7.00
CA THR A 66 -15.49 7.95 -7.35
C THR A 66 -16.15 6.68 -7.85
N GLU A 67 -15.51 5.93 -8.74
CA GLU A 67 -16.04 4.67 -9.27
C GLU A 67 -16.11 3.58 -8.18
N LEU A 68 -15.15 3.49 -7.26
CA LEU A 68 -15.21 2.57 -6.13
C LEU A 68 -16.35 2.89 -5.15
N ARG A 69 -16.58 4.17 -4.85
CA ARG A 69 -17.70 4.61 -4.02
C ARG A 69 -19.05 4.33 -4.72
N LYS A 70 -19.12 4.52 -6.04
CA LYS A 70 -20.27 4.15 -6.86
C LYS A 70 -20.47 2.63 -6.87
N TYR A 71 -19.41 1.85 -7.06
CA TYR A 71 -19.45 0.39 -6.97
C TYR A 71 -20.04 -0.07 -5.63
N LYS A 72 -19.51 0.48 -4.52
CA LYS A 72 -20.03 0.17 -3.16
C LYS A 72 -21.53 0.43 -3.03
N ARG A 73 -22.00 1.58 -3.52
CA ARG A 73 -23.42 1.95 -3.46
C ARG A 73 -24.33 1.02 -4.30
N LEU A 74 -23.86 0.61 -5.47
CA LEU A 74 -24.66 -0.17 -6.41
C LEU A 74 -24.61 -1.68 -6.16
N LYS A 75 -23.47 -2.20 -5.70
CA LYS A 75 -23.21 -3.63 -5.54
C LYS A 75 -23.14 -4.07 -4.07
N GLY A 76 -23.04 -3.13 -3.12
CA GLY A 76 -23.08 -3.43 -1.71
C GLY A 76 -21.79 -4.09 -1.16
N CYS A 77 -20.61 -3.65 -1.58
CA CYS A 77 -19.36 -4.20 -1.03
C CYS A 77 -19.10 -3.74 0.41
N LEU A 78 -18.40 -4.59 1.18
CA LEU A 78 -18.15 -4.38 2.61
C LEU A 78 -16.98 -3.45 2.92
N TYR A 79 -16.19 -3.07 1.90
CA TYR A 79 -14.98 -2.25 2.05
C TYR A 79 -15.31 -0.78 2.26
N ASN A 80 -14.51 -0.09 3.07
CA ASN A 80 -14.51 1.37 3.17
C ASN A 80 -13.36 1.93 2.34
N PHE A 81 -13.66 2.89 1.48
CA PHE A 81 -12.66 3.54 0.62
C PHE A 81 -12.36 4.92 1.16
N TRP A 82 -11.12 5.12 1.62
CA TRP A 82 -10.61 6.33 2.23
C TRP A 82 -9.56 6.98 1.32
N ASP A 83 -9.53 8.30 1.36
CA ASP A 83 -8.41 9.04 0.78
C ASP A 83 -7.15 8.76 1.61
N ALA A 84 -6.01 8.54 0.95
CA ALA A 84 -4.76 8.24 1.63
C ALA A 84 -4.33 9.40 2.53
N TYR A 85 -3.90 9.06 3.76
CA TYR A 85 -3.38 10.02 4.70
C TYR A 85 -1.96 10.44 4.32
N LYS A 86 -1.77 11.72 3.97
CA LYS A 86 -0.48 12.26 3.49
C LYS A 86 0.16 13.26 4.46
N GLN A 87 -0.28 13.33 5.73
CA GLN A 87 0.29 14.28 6.70
C GLN A 87 1.65 13.87 7.25
N LEU A 88 2.07 12.62 7.02
CA LEU A 88 3.42 12.17 7.33
C LEU A 88 4.34 12.44 6.14
N GLY A 89 5.42 13.19 6.36
CA GLY A 89 6.41 13.51 5.33
C GLY A 89 7.04 12.27 4.72
N ILE A 90 7.50 12.36 3.47
CA ILE A 90 8.09 11.21 2.76
C ILE A 90 9.35 10.71 3.49
N ILE A 91 10.17 11.60 4.03
CA ILE A 91 11.38 11.27 4.77
C ILE A 91 11.03 10.48 6.05
N ASP A 92 10.00 10.94 6.78
CA ASP A 92 9.55 10.25 8.00
C ASP A 92 9.03 8.85 7.69
N ARG A 93 8.31 8.69 6.56
CA ARG A 93 7.83 7.38 6.10
C ARG A 93 8.97 6.43 5.78
N ILE A 94 9.99 6.92 5.09
CA ILE A 94 11.19 6.16 4.75
C ILE A 94 11.92 5.74 6.03
N ASN A 95 12.16 6.67 6.95
CA ASN A 95 12.86 6.41 8.20
C ASN A 95 12.14 5.37 9.07
N LEU A 96 10.80 5.47 9.18
CA LEU A 96 10.00 4.46 9.89
C LEU A 96 10.15 3.08 9.24
N GLN A 97 9.98 3.01 7.92
CA GLN A 97 10.07 1.75 7.19
C GLN A 97 11.46 1.12 7.29
N LEU A 98 12.53 1.92 7.17
CA LEU A 98 13.92 1.46 7.37
C LEU A 98 14.14 0.95 8.80
N GLY A 99 13.62 1.65 9.80
CA GLY A 99 13.68 1.20 11.19
C GLY A 99 13.03 -0.17 11.39
N TRP A 100 11.87 -0.40 10.79
CA TRP A 100 11.18 -1.70 10.85
C TRP A 100 11.91 -2.80 10.08
N ILE A 101 12.52 -2.48 8.94
CA ILE A 101 13.37 -3.42 8.21
C ILE A 101 14.56 -3.84 9.07
N GLN A 102 15.26 -2.90 9.71
CA GLN A 102 16.39 -3.17 10.58
C GLN A 102 16.00 -4.01 11.81
N GLN A 103 14.79 -3.82 12.32
CA GLN A 103 14.24 -4.58 13.44
C GLN A 103 13.67 -5.95 13.03
N GLY A 104 13.64 -6.28 11.75
CA GLY A 104 12.96 -7.49 11.24
C GLY A 104 11.43 -7.47 11.39
N CYS A 105 10.86 -6.25 11.49
CA CYS A 105 9.42 -6.04 11.64
C CYS A 105 8.72 -5.69 10.32
N TYR A 106 9.45 -5.59 9.21
CA TYR A 106 8.91 -5.37 7.87
C TYR A 106 9.19 -6.57 7.00
N LEU A 107 8.14 -7.26 6.58
CA LEU A 107 8.22 -8.49 5.80
C LEU A 107 7.44 -8.34 4.49
N VAL A 108 7.95 -8.98 3.45
CA VAL A 108 7.29 -9.04 2.13
C VAL A 108 7.30 -10.49 1.67
N VAL A 109 6.16 -11.03 1.26
CA VAL A 109 6.13 -12.36 0.67
C VAL A 109 6.79 -12.33 -0.72
N ASP A 110 7.45 -13.39 -1.09
CA ASP A 110 8.25 -13.53 -2.32
C ASP A 110 7.41 -13.37 -3.61
N THR A 111 6.12 -13.62 -3.54
CA THR A 111 5.19 -13.41 -4.65
C THR A 111 4.90 -11.94 -4.95
N CYS A 112 5.27 -11.00 -4.08
CA CYS A 112 5.21 -9.55 -4.32
C CYS A 112 6.45 -9.05 -5.05
N ALA A 113 6.70 -9.59 -6.25
CA ALA A 113 7.93 -9.39 -7.01
C ALA A 113 8.15 -7.94 -7.48
N GLU A 114 7.07 -7.22 -7.83
CA GLU A 114 7.18 -5.81 -8.25
C GLU A 114 7.53 -4.93 -7.05
N HIS A 115 6.92 -5.17 -5.90
CA HIS A 115 7.23 -4.43 -4.67
C HIS A 115 8.67 -4.66 -4.21
N LEU A 116 9.13 -5.90 -4.22
CA LEU A 116 10.53 -6.24 -3.93
C LEU A 116 11.49 -5.57 -4.91
N SER A 117 11.15 -5.58 -6.20
CA SER A 117 11.94 -4.93 -7.24
C SER A 117 11.99 -3.40 -7.12
N GLU A 118 10.89 -2.77 -6.67
CA GLU A 118 10.89 -1.33 -6.40
C GLU A 118 11.73 -1.01 -5.17
N LEU A 119 11.61 -1.79 -4.08
CA LEU A 119 12.43 -1.61 -2.87
C LEU A 119 13.93 -1.73 -3.15
N ASP A 120 14.32 -2.69 -4.00
CA ASP A 120 15.73 -2.91 -4.36
C ASP A 120 16.33 -1.75 -5.19
N ARG A 121 15.48 -1.06 -5.96
CA ARG A 121 15.89 0.07 -6.82
C ARG A 121 15.61 1.43 -6.21
N TYR A 122 14.96 1.49 -5.06
CA TYR A 122 14.56 2.75 -4.45
C TYR A 122 15.80 3.53 -4.02
N SER A 123 16.06 4.63 -4.68
CA SER A 123 17.27 5.41 -4.56
C SER A 123 16.98 6.87 -4.17
N TRP A 124 18.01 7.52 -3.67
CA TRP A 124 18.01 8.93 -3.28
C TRP A 124 18.48 9.79 -4.46
N ASP A 125 17.81 10.91 -4.69
CA ASP A 125 18.22 11.94 -5.63
C ASP A 125 19.04 12.97 -4.85
N ASP A 126 20.37 12.82 -4.88
CA ASP A 126 21.30 13.66 -4.10
C ASP A 126 21.21 15.15 -4.50
N GLU A 127 20.84 15.45 -5.75
CA GLU A 127 20.69 16.83 -6.22
C GLU A 127 19.46 17.54 -5.60
N LYS A 128 18.43 16.78 -5.29
CA LYS A 128 17.15 17.30 -4.76
C LYS A 128 16.92 17.02 -3.28
N ASP A 129 17.85 16.35 -2.62
CA ASP A 129 17.74 15.92 -1.23
C ASP A 129 16.41 15.23 -0.90
N LYS A 130 15.99 14.35 -1.82
CA LYS A 130 14.74 13.57 -1.71
C LYS A 130 14.86 12.26 -2.48
N PRO A 131 13.98 11.27 -2.20
CA PRO A 131 13.96 10.06 -3.01
C PRO A 131 13.60 10.37 -4.47
N GLU A 132 14.10 9.57 -5.39
CA GLU A 132 13.72 9.65 -6.78
C GLU A 132 12.21 9.40 -6.97
N ASP A 133 11.57 10.25 -7.76
CA ASP A 133 10.12 10.18 -8.07
C ASP A 133 9.91 9.28 -9.30
N ARG A 134 10.36 8.03 -9.19
CA ARG A 134 10.19 7.00 -10.23
C ARG A 134 10.21 5.60 -9.63
N ASN A 135 9.44 4.68 -10.23
CA ASN A 135 9.37 3.28 -9.82
C ASN A 135 9.10 3.10 -8.31
N ASP A 136 8.18 3.88 -7.77
CA ASP A 136 7.84 3.91 -6.34
C ASP A 136 6.33 3.69 -6.08
N HIS A 137 5.60 3.23 -7.10
CA HIS A 137 4.14 3.11 -7.05
C HIS A 137 3.66 2.10 -6.01
N THR A 138 4.35 0.97 -5.89
CA THR A 138 4.01 -0.04 -4.89
C THR A 138 4.49 0.38 -3.51
N ILE A 139 5.62 1.10 -3.42
CA ILE A 139 6.14 1.67 -2.17
C ILE A 139 5.15 2.70 -1.62
N ASN A 140 4.67 3.63 -2.43
CA ASN A 140 3.66 4.60 -2.02
C ASN A 140 2.35 3.93 -1.61
N ALA A 141 1.85 2.98 -2.40
CA ALA A 141 0.64 2.22 -2.06
C ALA A 141 0.79 1.45 -0.73
N ASN A 142 1.97 0.87 -0.49
CA ASN A 142 2.32 0.18 0.74
C ASN A 142 2.29 1.15 1.93
N GLN A 143 2.91 2.32 1.79
CA GLN A 143 2.95 3.35 2.83
C GLN A 143 1.56 3.88 3.18
N TYR A 144 0.70 4.12 2.20
CA TYR A 144 -0.68 4.59 2.46
C TYR A 144 -1.47 3.60 3.34
N ALA A 145 -1.24 2.31 3.18
CA ALA A 145 -1.93 1.28 3.95
C ALA A 145 -1.49 1.24 5.42
N TRP A 146 -0.18 1.36 5.71
CA TRP A 146 0.30 1.22 7.08
C TRP A 146 0.33 2.54 7.89
N ILE A 147 0.37 3.72 7.26
CA ILE A 147 0.47 5.01 7.98
C ILE A 147 -0.56 5.15 9.12
N PRO A 148 -1.85 4.82 8.95
CA PRO A 148 -2.82 4.91 10.02
C PRO A 148 -2.55 3.97 11.20
N TYR A 149 -1.82 2.88 10.95
CA TYR A 149 -1.56 1.81 11.89
C TYR A 149 -0.10 1.74 12.38
N ARG A 150 0.71 2.75 12.05
CA ARG A 150 2.16 2.76 12.32
C ARG A 150 2.54 2.50 13.77
N ASN A 151 1.70 2.91 14.71
CA ASN A 151 1.94 2.69 16.14
C ASN A 151 1.73 1.23 16.58
N LEU A 152 1.17 0.38 15.71
CA LEU A 152 1.00 -1.05 15.95
C LEU A 152 2.18 -1.88 15.43
N ILE A 153 3.14 -1.25 14.75
CA ILE A 153 4.26 -1.91 14.08
C ILE A 153 5.55 -1.64 14.88
N GLY A 154 6.41 -2.64 14.92
CA GLY A 154 7.68 -2.57 15.64
C GLY A 154 7.57 -2.88 17.12
N PHE A 155 8.71 -3.07 17.76
CA PHE A 155 8.78 -3.33 19.20
C PHE A 155 8.47 -2.04 19.98
N GLU A 156 7.79 -2.16 21.10
CA GLU A 156 7.74 -1.07 22.06
C GLU A 156 9.17 -0.82 22.54
N GLU A 157 9.61 0.45 22.49
CA GLU A 157 10.81 0.81 23.23
C GLU A 157 10.55 0.43 24.69
N ALA A 158 11.34 -0.50 25.22
CA ALA A 158 11.26 -0.83 26.64
C ALA A 158 11.39 0.49 27.39
N GLU A 159 10.35 0.89 28.14
CA GLU A 159 10.40 2.07 28.99
C GLU A 159 11.71 1.98 29.78
N LYS A 160 12.64 2.88 29.48
CA LYS A 160 13.85 3.04 30.27
C LYS A 160 13.41 3.48 31.66
N LYS A 161 13.30 2.49 32.58
CA LYS A 161 13.16 2.74 33.99
C LYS A 161 14.44 3.37 34.55
#